data_8a8d4124544713b7674f23043389b5c3
#
_entry.id   8a8d4124544713b7674f23043389b5c3
#
_cell.length_a   1.000
_cell.length_b   1.000
_cell.length_c   1.000
_cell.angle_alpha   90.00
_cell.angle_beta   90.00
_cell.angle_gamma   90.00
#
_symmetry.space_group_name_H-M   'P 1'
#
loop_
_entity.id
_entity.type
_entity.pdbx_description
1 polymer ?
#
loop_
_entity_poly.entity_id
_entity_poly.type
_entity_poly.pdbx_seq_one_letter_code
_entity_poly.pdbx_strand_id
1 'polypeptide(L)'
;MLRLSHLLRIYIQELLVVTEPGTIHVKADSVGSVTGTPQNDALQKWKEGREKKQEAYHFIRTGLRNATGKDSLHLIRIRDSLRMQEQETNFLFLKEQGNNTLGTFMRKMVRGSLTEEQQKLLDESLQKEIH
;
A
#
# COMPACT_ATOMS: atom_id res chain seq x y z
N MET A 1 -15.71 4.45 -0.52
CA MET A 1 -15.02 3.39 -1.31
C MET A 1 -16.02 2.37 -1.83
N LEU A 2 -15.89 2.01 -3.06
CA LEU A 2 -16.63 0.89 -3.65
C LEU A 2 -15.70 -0.31 -3.77
N ARG A 3 -16.27 -1.49 -3.56
CA ARG A 3 -15.58 -2.76 -3.81
C ARG A 3 -16.27 -3.42 -5.00
N LEU A 4 -15.54 -3.57 -6.09
CA LEU A 4 -16.04 -4.25 -7.27
C LEU A 4 -15.50 -5.68 -7.26
N SER A 5 -16.42 -6.65 -7.31
CA SER A 5 -16.07 -8.06 -7.40
C SER A 5 -16.36 -8.55 -8.79
N HIS A 6 -15.46 -9.35 -9.35
CA HIS A 6 -15.69 -10.03 -10.61
C HIS A 6 -15.29 -11.49 -10.49
N LEU A 7 -16.04 -12.34 -11.16
CA LEU A 7 -15.83 -13.77 -11.15
C LEU A 7 -14.91 -14.15 -12.31
N LEU A 8 -13.73 -14.63 -11.99
CA LEU A 8 -12.88 -15.33 -12.94
C LEU A 8 -13.08 -16.82 -12.67
N ARG A 9 -13.16 -17.62 -13.69
CA ARG A 9 -13.53 -19.06 -13.70
C ARG A 9 -13.36 -19.86 -12.41
N ILE A 10 -12.39 -19.53 -11.56
CA ILE A 10 -12.03 -20.31 -10.38
C ILE A 10 -11.96 -19.46 -9.10
N TYR A 11 -11.95 -18.15 -9.19
CA TYR A 11 -11.82 -17.26 -8.04
C TYR A 11 -12.46 -15.90 -8.28
N ILE A 12 -12.78 -15.24 -7.17
CA ILE A 12 -13.34 -13.89 -7.14
C ILE A 12 -12.24 -12.92 -6.75
N GLN A 13 -12.08 -11.86 -7.53
CA GLN A 13 -11.21 -10.74 -7.18
C GLN A 13 -12.05 -9.54 -6.76
N GLU A 14 -11.59 -8.83 -5.75
CA GLU A 14 -12.16 -7.54 -5.36
C GLU A 14 -11.27 -6.42 -5.87
N LEU A 15 -11.91 -5.40 -6.45
CA LEU A 15 -11.26 -4.19 -6.91
C LEU A 15 -11.82 -3.01 -6.14
N LEU A 16 -10.96 -2.26 -5.47
CA LEU A 16 -11.35 -1.07 -4.72
C LEU A 16 -11.39 0.13 -5.64
N VAL A 17 -12.47 0.90 -5.56
CA VAL A 17 -12.67 2.11 -6.37
C VAL A 17 -13.02 3.27 -5.44
N VAL A 18 -12.31 4.39 -5.60
CA VAL A 18 -12.66 5.62 -4.90
C VAL A 18 -13.72 6.36 -5.74
N THR A 19 -14.87 6.63 -5.13
CA THR A 19 -15.92 7.42 -5.79
C THR A 19 -15.57 8.90 -5.68
N GLU A 20 -15.21 9.51 -6.80
CA GLU A 20 -14.84 10.91 -6.89
C GLU A 20 -15.23 11.47 -8.26
N PRO A 21 -15.34 12.81 -8.42
CA PRO A 21 -15.70 13.41 -9.71
C PRO A 21 -14.67 13.10 -10.78
N GLY A 22 -15.15 12.93 -12.00
CA GLY A 22 -14.32 12.66 -13.17
C GLY A 22 -14.64 11.34 -13.82
N THR A 23 -13.86 10.98 -14.82
CA THR A 23 -14.02 9.70 -15.53
C THR A 23 -13.09 8.66 -14.93
N ILE A 24 -13.66 7.59 -14.40
CA ILE A 24 -12.93 6.51 -13.76
C ILE A 24 -12.79 5.38 -14.78
N HIS A 25 -11.56 4.97 -15.06
CA HIS A 25 -11.26 3.86 -15.96
C HIS A 25 -11.01 2.60 -15.13
N VAL A 26 -11.86 1.61 -15.29
CA VAL A 26 -11.76 0.33 -14.59
C VAL A 26 -11.35 -0.74 -15.59
N LYS A 27 -10.27 -1.44 -15.29
CA LYS A 27 -9.81 -2.59 -16.07
C LYS A 27 -9.96 -3.85 -15.22
N ALA A 28 -10.91 -4.69 -15.57
CA ALA A 28 -11.26 -5.89 -14.82
C ALA A 28 -10.63 -7.14 -15.44
N ASP A 29 -9.30 -7.14 -15.55
CA ASP A 29 -8.52 -8.31 -15.96
C ASP A 29 -8.03 -9.09 -14.74
N SER A 30 -7.11 -10.04 -14.94
CA SER A 30 -6.58 -10.86 -13.85
C SER A 30 -5.90 -10.06 -12.74
N VAL A 31 -5.39 -8.86 -13.06
CA VAL A 31 -4.70 -7.99 -12.11
C VAL A 31 -5.63 -6.92 -11.54
N GLY A 32 -6.51 -6.39 -12.36
CA GLY A 32 -7.41 -5.30 -12.00
C GLY A 32 -6.70 -3.96 -11.85
N SER A 33 -7.27 -2.91 -12.41
CA SER A 33 -6.75 -1.56 -12.23
C SER A 33 -7.87 -0.53 -12.25
N VAL A 34 -7.65 0.58 -11.54
CA VAL A 34 -8.58 1.71 -11.51
C VAL A 34 -7.76 2.99 -11.64
N THR A 35 -8.04 3.77 -12.66
CA THR A 35 -7.30 5.00 -12.96
C THR A 35 -8.24 6.08 -13.46
N GLY A 36 -7.72 7.26 -13.74
CA GLY A 36 -8.42 8.36 -14.39
C GLY A 36 -8.79 9.51 -13.48
N THR A 37 -8.73 9.33 -12.16
CA THR A 37 -8.99 10.37 -11.18
C THR A 37 -7.89 10.40 -10.12
N PRO A 38 -7.67 11.54 -9.44
CA PRO A 38 -6.50 11.68 -8.55
C PRO A 38 -6.38 10.60 -7.48
N GLN A 39 -7.45 10.29 -6.75
CA GLN A 39 -7.37 9.31 -5.69
C GLN A 39 -7.23 7.89 -6.23
N ASN A 40 -7.92 7.55 -7.32
CA ASN A 40 -7.78 6.24 -7.95
C ASN A 40 -6.37 6.06 -8.54
N ASP A 41 -5.80 7.09 -9.13
CA ASP A 41 -4.41 7.04 -9.63
C ASP A 41 -3.42 6.85 -8.48
N ALA A 42 -3.62 7.55 -7.35
CA ALA A 42 -2.77 7.40 -6.18
C ALA A 42 -2.85 5.98 -5.59
N LEU A 43 -4.05 5.43 -5.50
CA LEU A 43 -4.26 4.06 -5.03
C LEU A 43 -3.58 3.05 -5.96
N GLN A 44 -3.71 3.23 -7.28
CA GLN A 44 -3.10 2.34 -8.26
C GLN A 44 -1.57 2.34 -8.13
N LYS A 45 -0.97 3.50 -8.00
CA LYS A 45 0.47 3.66 -7.81
C LYS A 45 0.94 2.99 -6.51
N TRP A 46 0.18 3.16 -5.43
CA TRP A 46 0.48 2.51 -4.15
C TRP A 46 0.44 0.98 -4.27
N LYS A 47 -0.56 0.44 -4.97
CA LYS A 47 -0.69 -1.01 -5.21
C LYS A 47 0.50 -1.56 -5.99
N GLU A 48 0.92 -0.87 -7.04
CA GLU A 48 2.07 -1.28 -7.84
C GLU A 48 3.36 -1.30 -7.01
N GLY A 49 3.57 -0.29 -6.19
CA GLY A 49 4.71 -0.24 -5.26
C GLY A 49 4.67 -1.37 -4.24
N ARG A 50 3.49 -1.69 -3.73
CA ARG A 50 3.31 -2.80 -2.79
C ARG A 50 3.65 -4.15 -3.42
N GLU A 51 3.23 -4.38 -4.66
CA GLU A 51 3.56 -5.61 -5.38
C GLU A 51 5.06 -5.81 -5.54
N LYS A 52 5.79 -4.76 -5.90
CA LYS A 52 7.24 -4.80 -6.03
C LYS A 52 7.91 -5.16 -4.70
N LYS A 53 7.42 -4.60 -3.60
CA LYS A 53 7.94 -4.91 -2.26
C LYS A 53 7.64 -6.35 -1.85
N GLN A 54 6.46 -6.84 -2.17
CA GLN A 54 6.09 -8.24 -1.89
C GLN A 54 6.98 -9.21 -2.65
N GLU A 55 7.31 -8.92 -3.90
CA GLU A 55 8.26 -9.72 -4.67
C GLU A 55 9.65 -9.72 -4.02
N ALA A 56 10.12 -8.57 -3.56
CA ALA A 56 11.40 -8.46 -2.86
C ALA A 56 11.41 -9.25 -1.55
N TYR A 57 10.34 -9.17 -0.76
CA TYR A 57 10.21 -9.96 0.47
C TYR A 57 10.18 -11.46 0.19
N HIS A 58 9.49 -11.87 -0.87
CA HIS A 58 9.44 -13.27 -1.28
C HIS A 58 10.86 -13.77 -1.64
N PHE A 59 11.60 -13.00 -2.41
CA PHE A 59 12.97 -13.31 -2.77
C PHE A 59 13.86 -13.46 -1.54
N ILE A 60 13.74 -12.55 -0.58
CA ILE A 60 14.50 -12.58 0.67
C ILE A 60 14.15 -13.83 1.49
N ARG A 61 12.85 -14.15 1.64
CA ARG A 61 12.41 -15.33 2.37
C ARG A 61 12.96 -16.61 1.74
N THR A 62 12.93 -16.69 0.42
CA THR A 62 13.46 -17.84 -0.32
C THR A 62 14.97 -17.95 -0.09
N GLY A 63 15.70 -16.84 -0.15
CA GLY A 63 17.14 -16.80 0.12
C GLY A 63 17.48 -17.23 1.54
N LEU A 64 16.69 -16.79 2.53
CA LEU A 64 16.91 -17.11 3.94
C LEU A 64 16.75 -18.61 4.25
N ARG A 65 15.94 -19.34 3.49
CA ARG A 65 15.79 -20.79 3.67
C ARG A 65 17.08 -21.56 3.42
N ASN A 66 17.93 -21.04 2.53
CA ASN A 66 19.16 -21.70 2.09
C ASN A 66 20.43 -21.00 2.56
N ALA A 67 20.32 -19.83 3.19
CA ALA A 67 21.46 -19.04 3.60
C ALA A 67 21.91 -19.42 5.01
N THR A 68 23.22 -19.29 5.26
CA THR A 68 23.83 -19.50 6.57
C THR A 68 24.85 -18.38 6.85
N GLY A 69 25.08 -18.09 8.14
CA GLY A 69 26.13 -17.16 8.57
C GLY A 69 25.97 -15.75 8.04
N LYS A 70 26.99 -15.28 7.34
CA LYS A 70 27.03 -13.89 6.82
C LYS A 70 25.94 -13.60 5.79
N ASP A 71 25.56 -14.59 4.98
CA ASP A 71 24.53 -14.43 3.96
C ASP A 71 23.16 -14.22 4.60
N SER A 72 22.86 -14.95 5.69
CA SER A 72 21.63 -14.73 6.46
C SER A 72 21.58 -13.33 7.04
N LEU A 73 22.67 -12.85 7.64
CA LEU A 73 22.74 -11.51 8.22
C LEU A 73 22.56 -10.44 7.16
N HIS A 74 23.14 -10.61 5.98
CA HIS A 74 22.98 -9.68 4.87
C HIS A 74 21.52 -9.58 4.42
N LEU A 75 20.85 -10.72 4.25
CA LEU A 75 19.44 -10.75 3.85
C LEU A 75 18.52 -10.13 4.91
N ILE A 76 18.80 -10.36 6.19
CA ILE A 76 18.06 -9.76 7.29
C ILE A 76 18.19 -8.23 7.26
N ARG A 77 19.38 -7.70 6.99
CA ARG A 77 19.61 -6.26 6.87
C ARG A 77 18.83 -5.66 5.70
N ILE A 78 18.80 -6.35 4.56
CA ILE A 78 18.02 -5.92 3.40
C ILE A 78 16.53 -5.90 3.75
N ARG A 79 16.03 -6.93 4.42
CA ARG A 79 14.64 -7.02 4.87
C ARG A 79 14.27 -5.86 5.79
N ASP A 80 15.13 -5.57 6.76
CA ASP A 80 14.89 -4.48 7.71
C ASP A 80 14.89 -3.12 7.02
N SER A 81 15.79 -2.92 6.05
CA SER A 81 15.82 -1.73 5.22
C SER A 81 14.53 -1.56 4.40
N LEU A 82 14.02 -2.65 3.81
CA LEU A 82 12.75 -2.63 3.08
C LEU A 82 11.58 -2.28 3.97
N ARG A 83 11.55 -2.78 5.21
CA ARG A 83 10.50 -2.42 6.17
C ARG A 83 10.52 -0.94 6.49
N MET A 84 11.69 -0.37 6.70
CA MET A 84 11.82 1.05 6.97
C MET A 84 11.35 1.89 5.78
N GLN A 85 11.69 1.48 4.57
CA GLN A 85 11.21 2.14 3.34
C GLN A 85 9.71 2.05 3.21
N GLU A 86 9.13 0.89 3.51
CA GLU A 86 7.68 0.69 3.46
C GLU A 86 6.95 1.55 4.48
N GLN A 87 7.46 1.62 5.71
CA GLN A 87 6.92 2.49 6.75
C GLN A 87 6.93 3.95 6.31
N GLU A 88 8.05 4.41 5.76
CA GLU A 88 8.17 5.77 5.27
C GLU A 88 7.24 6.04 4.08
N THR A 89 7.16 5.13 3.13
CA THR A 89 6.27 5.24 1.97
C THR A 89 4.81 5.33 2.43
N ASN A 90 4.39 4.46 3.34
CA ASN A 90 3.04 4.45 3.86
C ASN A 90 2.73 5.73 4.66
N PHE A 91 3.68 6.19 5.46
CA PHE A 91 3.54 7.43 6.22
C PHE A 91 3.31 8.62 5.29
N LEU A 92 4.17 8.79 4.28
CA LEU A 92 4.06 9.88 3.32
C LEU A 92 2.76 9.79 2.51
N PHE A 93 2.37 8.59 2.11
CA PHE A 93 1.12 8.37 1.40
C PHE A 93 -0.09 8.81 2.23
N LEU A 94 -0.17 8.37 3.49
CA LEU A 94 -1.28 8.73 4.38
C LEU A 94 -1.30 10.23 4.68
N LYS A 95 -0.13 10.83 4.83
CA LYS A 95 0.00 12.27 5.06
C LYS A 95 -0.46 13.06 3.83
N GLU A 96 -0.06 12.63 2.64
CA GLU A 96 -0.44 13.28 1.38
C GLU A 96 -1.95 13.17 1.10
N GLN A 97 -2.52 12.00 1.30
CA GLN A 97 -3.96 11.81 1.11
C GLN A 97 -4.80 12.52 2.19
N GLY A 98 -4.28 12.64 3.39
CA GLY A 98 -4.95 13.37 4.46
C GLY A 98 -6.30 12.77 4.83
N ASN A 99 -7.31 13.62 4.95
CA ASN A 99 -8.66 13.23 5.36
C ASN A 99 -9.61 12.95 4.18
N ASN A 100 -9.08 12.81 2.95
CA ASN A 100 -9.93 12.43 1.83
C ASN A 100 -10.43 10.98 1.97
N THR A 101 -11.30 10.54 1.06
CA THR A 101 -11.90 9.20 1.10
C THR A 101 -10.84 8.11 1.13
N LEU A 102 -9.84 8.21 0.26
CA LEU A 102 -8.75 7.23 0.18
C LEU A 102 -7.91 7.23 1.45
N GLY A 103 -7.51 8.38 1.94
CA GLY A 103 -6.71 8.51 3.17
C GLY A 103 -7.41 7.92 4.38
N THR A 104 -8.70 8.20 4.54
CA THR A 104 -9.51 7.67 5.63
C THR A 104 -9.59 6.15 5.57
N PHE A 105 -9.82 5.61 4.38
CA PHE A 105 -9.88 4.15 4.18
C PHE A 105 -8.52 3.51 4.43
N MET A 106 -7.46 4.05 3.86
CA MET A 106 -6.12 3.46 3.93
C MET A 106 -5.52 3.51 5.33
N ARG A 107 -5.86 4.53 6.13
CA ARG A 107 -5.42 4.56 7.53
C ARG A 107 -5.87 3.33 8.31
N LYS A 108 -7.08 2.87 8.08
CA LYS A 108 -7.59 1.67 8.74
C LYS A 108 -6.79 0.43 8.36
N MET A 109 -6.26 0.40 7.15
CA MET A 109 -5.54 -0.76 6.64
C MET A 109 -4.05 -0.76 6.98
N VAL A 110 -3.39 0.40 6.89
CA VAL A 110 -1.92 0.44 6.94
C VAL A 110 -1.33 1.24 8.10
N ARG A 111 -2.16 1.91 8.92
CA ARG A 111 -1.66 2.67 10.07
C ARG A 111 -0.82 1.82 11.03
N GLY A 112 -1.22 0.57 11.22
CA GLY A 112 -0.50 -0.36 12.08
C GLY A 112 0.91 -0.72 11.61
N SER A 113 1.24 -0.46 10.34
CA SER A 113 2.58 -0.68 9.82
C SER A 113 3.56 0.45 10.19
N LEU A 114 3.04 1.60 10.63
CA LEU A 114 3.84 2.76 10.99
C LEU A 114 4.44 2.61 12.39
N THR A 115 5.56 3.29 12.63
CA THR A 115 6.10 3.42 13.98
C THR A 115 5.18 4.27 14.84
N GLU A 116 5.30 4.17 16.16
CA GLU A 116 4.51 4.99 17.09
C GLU A 116 4.74 6.48 16.85
N GLU A 117 5.98 6.88 16.59
CA GLU A 117 6.32 8.26 16.27
C GLU A 117 5.63 8.72 14.98
N GLN A 118 5.67 7.91 13.92
CA GLN A 118 5.00 8.21 12.67
C GLN A 118 3.49 8.33 12.85
N GLN A 119 2.88 7.44 13.62
CA GLN A 119 1.45 7.51 13.93
C GLN A 119 1.09 8.82 14.63
N LYS A 120 1.90 9.23 15.59
CA LYS A 120 1.70 10.49 16.31
C LYS A 120 1.81 11.69 15.37
N LEU A 121 2.85 11.74 14.57
CA LEU A 121 3.05 12.83 13.60
C LEU A 121 1.93 12.89 12.58
N LEU A 122 1.45 11.73 12.12
CA LEU A 122 0.33 11.66 11.21
C LEU A 122 -0.95 12.21 11.84
N ASP A 123 -1.26 11.79 13.06
CA ASP A 123 -2.45 12.24 13.79
C ASP A 123 -2.42 13.76 13.98
N GLU A 124 -1.28 14.32 14.34
CA GLU A 124 -1.10 15.77 14.48
C GLU A 124 -1.31 16.50 13.15
N SER A 125 -0.76 15.96 12.06
CA SER A 125 -0.91 16.52 10.72
C SER A 125 -2.37 16.53 10.26
N LEU A 126 -3.09 15.44 10.50
CA LEU A 126 -4.49 15.30 10.12
C LEU A 126 -5.41 16.21 10.94
N GLN A 127 -5.07 16.43 12.20
CA GLN A 127 -5.84 17.31 13.07
C GLN A 127 -5.71 18.77 12.62
N LYS A 128 -4.55 19.17 12.12
CA LYS A 128 -4.34 20.51 11.55
C LYS A 128 -5.19 20.75 10.29
N GLU A 129 -5.43 19.71 9.49
CA GLU A 129 -6.29 19.80 8.29
C GLU A 129 -7.74 20.11 8.64
N ILE A 130 -8.22 19.61 9.79
CA ILE A 130 -9.61 19.81 10.23
C ILE A 130 -9.83 21.23 10.77
N HIS A 131 -8.81 21.86 11.26
CA HIS A 131 -8.82 23.20 11.82
C HIS A 131 -8.13 24.18 10.90
#